data_63743802a08e61b8a1ad9177fb94d41d
#
_entry.id   63743802a08e61b8a1ad9177fb94d41d
#
_cell.length_a   1.000
_cell.length_b   1.000
_cell.length_c   1.000
_cell.angle_alpha   90.00
_cell.angle_beta   90.00
_cell.angle_gamma   90.00
#
_symmetry.space_group_name_H-M   'P 1'
#
loop_
_entity.id
_entity.type
_entity.pdbx_description
1 polymer ?
#
loop_
_entity_poly.entity_id
_entity_poly.type
_entity_poly.pdbx_seq_one_letter_code
_entity_poly.pdbx_strand_id
1 'polypeptide(L)'
;MDEEILAVKTRRDLYEFVRKNPGFHLREVSRALDLSITLVDYHLRFLEKHELITSAMDGEYKRFFPRSQPGQPDARPALTDAEKQVLAFLRQPVPFRVIAYLMEHEAGTHKEILEHVPVSPSTLSHHLKKMQVSGLIDRATQAERGYQVTNPKAVARLMAT
;
A
#
# COMPACT_ATOMS: atom_id res chain seq x y z
N MET A 1 19.42 -12.22 -18.39
CA MET A 1 17.97 -12.30 -18.66
C MET A 1 17.24 -11.06 -18.18
N ASP A 2 17.44 -10.66 -16.94
CA ASP A 2 16.78 -9.46 -16.41
C ASP A 2 17.15 -8.18 -17.13
N GLU A 3 18.41 -8.08 -17.61
CA GLU A 3 18.87 -6.94 -18.39
C GLU A 3 18.10 -6.78 -19.71
N GLU A 4 17.83 -7.89 -20.39
CA GLU A 4 17.04 -7.86 -21.62
C GLU A 4 15.60 -7.46 -21.37
N ILE A 5 15.03 -7.96 -20.28
CA ILE A 5 13.66 -7.64 -19.88
C ILE A 5 13.52 -6.15 -19.57
N LEU A 6 14.54 -5.57 -18.93
CA LEU A 6 14.54 -4.17 -18.52
C LEU A 6 15.17 -3.23 -19.54
N ALA A 7 15.55 -3.75 -20.73
CA ALA A 7 16.18 -2.93 -21.78
C ALA A 7 15.22 -1.88 -22.36
N VAL A 8 13.92 -2.16 -22.39
CA VAL A 8 12.93 -1.19 -22.83
C VAL A 8 12.77 -0.13 -21.72
N LYS A 9 13.03 1.13 -22.06
CA LYS A 9 13.04 2.23 -21.10
C LYS A 9 11.75 2.31 -20.29
N THR A 10 10.59 2.25 -20.96
CA THR A 10 9.28 2.34 -20.30
C THR A 10 9.11 1.22 -19.29
N ARG A 11 9.49 -0.01 -19.67
CA ARG A 11 9.41 -1.17 -18.78
C ARG A 11 10.30 -1.01 -17.56
N ARG A 12 11.51 -0.49 -17.76
CA ARG A 12 12.45 -0.22 -16.68
C ARG A 12 11.92 0.84 -15.74
N ASP A 13 11.32 1.92 -16.28
CA ASP A 13 10.72 2.98 -15.48
C ASP A 13 9.58 2.44 -14.63
N LEU A 14 8.75 1.55 -15.19
CA LEU A 14 7.66 0.91 -14.45
C LEU A 14 8.18 -0.01 -13.35
N TYR A 15 9.21 -0.79 -13.64
CA TYR A 15 9.84 -1.65 -12.65
C TYR A 15 10.39 -0.84 -11.47
N GLU A 16 11.12 0.24 -11.77
CA GLU A 16 11.66 1.11 -10.73
C GLU A 16 10.56 1.80 -9.92
N PHE A 17 9.46 2.19 -10.57
CA PHE A 17 8.33 2.79 -9.88
C PHE A 17 7.70 1.81 -8.88
N VAL A 18 7.45 0.57 -9.31
CA VAL A 18 6.89 -0.45 -8.41
C VAL A 18 7.82 -0.74 -7.25
N ARG A 19 9.13 -0.79 -7.53
CA ARG A 19 10.14 -1.05 -6.50
C ARG A 19 10.17 0.05 -5.44
N LYS A 20 10.07 1.31 -5.87
CA LYS A 20 10.10 2.46 -4.96
C LYS A 20 8.76 2.77 -4.32
N ASN A 21 7.67 2.36 -4.97
CA ASN A 21 6.30 2.68 -4.54
C ASN A 21 5.44 1.42 -4.52
N PRO A 22 5.73 0.46 -3.65
CA PRO A 22 4.95 -0.78 -3.61
C PRO A 22 3.51 -0.52 -3.18
N GLY A 23 2.58 -1.27 -3.74
CA GLY A 23 1.17 -1.23 -3.36
C GLY A 23 0.28 -0.36 -4.23
N PHE A 24 0.80 0.28 -5.28
CA PHE A 24 -0.04 1.02 -6.21
C PHE A 24 -0.77 0.06 -7.16
N HIS A 25 -2.02 0.40 -7.52
CA HIS A 25 -2.76 -0.36 -8.52
C HIS A 25 -2.56 0.27 -9.91
N LEU A 26 -3.05 -0.44 -10.95
CA LEU A 26 -2.81 -0.10 -12.36
C LEU A 26 -3.10 1.36 -12.69
N ARG A 27 -4.26 1.89 -12.30
CA ARG A 27 -4.65 3.27 -12.62
C ARG A 27 -3.75 4.28 -11.92
N GLU A 28 -3.35 4.00 -10.70
CA GLU A 28 -2.44 4.88 -9.95
C GLU A 28 -1.07 4.94 -10.63
N VAL A 29 -0.55 3.79 -11.07
CA VAL A 29 0.73 3.73 -11.78
C VAL A 29 0.64 4.49 -13.10
N SER A 30 -0.44 4.28 -13.85
CA SER A 30 -0.70 4.98 -15.11
C SER A 30 -0.70 6.49 -14.92
N ARG A 31 -1.39 6.95 -13.89
CA ARG A 31 -1.50 8.38 -13.57
C ARG A 31 -0.16 8.97 -13.13
N ALA A 32 0.56 8.26 -12.28
CA ALA A 32 1.84 8.73 -11.74
C ALA A 32 2.91 8.90 -12.81
N LEU A 33 2.92 8.03 -13.81
CA LEU A 33 3.93 8.05 -14.88
C LEU A 33 3.43 8.70 -16.17
N ASP A 34 2.18 9.15 -16.19
CA ASP A 34 1.55 9.75 -17.38
C ASP A 34 1.64 8.83 -18.59
N LEU A 35 1.26 7.57 -18.40
CA LEU A 35 1.27 6.55 -19.44
C LEU A 35 -0.14 5.99 -19.60
N SER A 36 -0.48 5.48 -20.78
CA SER A 36 -1.78 4.86 -21.02
C SER A 36 -1.94 3.59 -20.16
N ILE A 37 -3.16 3.33 -19.72
CA ILE A 37 -3.49 2.14 -18.93
C ILE A 37 -3.11 0.86 -19.69
N THR A 38 -3.40 0.82 -21.00
CA THR A 38 -3.09 -0.34 -21.84
C THR A 38 -1.59 -0.62 -21.88
N LEU A 39 -0.79 0.42 -22.04
CA LEU A 39 0.67 0.28 -22.07
C LEU A 39 1.23 -0.18 -20.72
N VAL A 40 0.73 0.43 -19.63
CA VAL A 40 1.14 0.05 -18.27
C VAL A 40 0.76 -1.39 -17.98
N ASP A 41 -0.48 -1.79 -18.29
CA ASP A 41 -0.94 -3.15 -18.09
C ASP A 41 -0.07 -4.17 -18.83
N TYR A 42 0.26 -3.89 -20.08
CA TYR A 42 1.12 -4.76 -20.89
C TYR A 42 2.48 -4.98 -20.21
N HIS A 43 3.14 -3.89 -19.81
CA HIS A 43 4.47 -3.98 -19.20
C HIS A 43 4.44 -4.61 -17.80
N LEU A 44 3.43 -4.30 -16.99
CA LEU A 44 3.33 -4.89 -15.65
C LEU A 44 3.04 -6.39 -15.72
N ARG A 45 2.21 -6.83 -16.66
CA ARG A 45 1.98 -8.26 -16.88
C ARG A 45 3.26 -8.98 -17.33
N PHE A 46 4.04 -8.32 -18.18
CA PHE A 46 5.31 -8.85 -18.61
C PHE A 46 6.29 -9.00 -17.45
N LEU A 47 6.41 -7.97 -16.61
CA LEU A 47 7.28 -8.00 -15.44
C LEU A 47 6.85 -9.07 -14.43
N GLU A 48 5.54 -9.24 -14.25
CA GLU A 48 5.00 -10.26 -13.35
C GLU A 48 5.27 -11.67 -13.88
N LYS A 49 5.08 -11.86 -15.18
CA LYS A 49 5.36 -13.15 -15.85
C LYS A 49 6.82 -13.57 -15.69
N HIS A 50 7.73 -12.61 -15.75
CA HIS A 50 9.17 -12.86 -15.59
C HIS A 50 9.63 -12.77 -14.13
N GLU A 51 8.70 -12.75 -13.18
CA GLU A 51 8.98 -12.82 -11.76
C GLU A 51 9.81 -11.67 -11.19
N LEU A 52 9.75 -10.49 -11.84
CA LEU A 52 10.40 -9.27 -11.33
C LEU A 52 9.50 -8.52 -10.35
N ILE A 53 8.20 -8.63 -10.53
CA ILE A 53 7.21 -8.06 -9.62
C ILE A 53 6.16 -9.11 -9.32
N THR A 54 5.37 -8.87 -8.29
CA THR A 54 4.23 -9.70 -7.92
C THR A 54 3.02 -8.80 -7.71
N SER A 55 1.85 -9.41 -7.56
CA SER A 55 0.62 -8.67 -7.32
C SER A 55 -0.23 -9.38 -6.27
N ALA A 56 -1.12 -8.61 -5.66
CA ALA A 56 -2.10 -9.11 -4.72
C ALA A 56 -3.40 -8.36 -4.91
N MET A 57 -4.53 -9.08 -4.77
CA MET A 57 -5.84 -8.45 -4.87
C MET A 57 -6.19 -7.76 -3.57
N ASP A 58 -6.74 -6.54 -3.70
CA ASP A 58 -7.34 -5.79 -2.60
C ASP A 58 -8.74 -5.40 -3.07
N GLY A 59 -9.72 -6.21 -2.72
CA GLY A 59 -11.07 -6.07 -3.27
C GLY A 59 -11.06 -6.26 -4.79
N GLU A 60 -11.46 -5.23 -5.52
CA GLU A 60 -11.49 -5.23 -6.99
C GLU A 60 -10.15 -4.82 -7.61
N TYR A 61 -9.22 -4.30 -6.79
CA TYR A 61 -7.97 -3.74 -7.29
C TYR A 61 -6.82 -4.72 -7.15
N LYS A 62 -6.06 -4.84 -8.23
CA LYS A 62 -4.82 -5.60 -8.25
C LYS A 62 -3.67 -4.63 -7.95
N ARG A 63 -2.97 -4.84 -6.85
CA ARG A 63 -1.86 -3.99 -6.42
C ARG A 63 -0.54 -4.68 -6.68
N PHE A 64 0.46 -3.91 -7.08
CA PHE A 64 1.75 -4.42 -7.53
C PHE A 64 2.83 -4.19 -6.49
N PHE A 65 3.72 -5.17 -6.35
CA PHE A 65 4.79 -5.16 -5.37
C PHE A 65 6.08 -5.68 -5.99
N PRO A 66 7.25 -5.18 -5.53
CA PRO A 66 8.52 -5.72 -6.02
C PRO A 66 8.72 -7.14 -5.52
N ARG A 67 9.45 -7.91 -6.30
CA ARG A 67 9.87 -9.25 -5.90
C ARG A 67 11.39 -9.23 -5.73
N SER A 68 11.88 -9.80 -4.62
CA SER A 68 13.32 -9.86 -4.35
C SER A 68 14.02 -10.69 -5.41
N GLN A 69 15.13 -10.14 -5.95
CA GLN A 69 15.95 -10.82 -6.94
C GLN A 69 17.25 -11.27 -6.27
N PRO A 70 17.62 -12.57 -6.40
CA PRO A 70 18.90 -13.04 -5.85
C PRO A 70 20.08 -12.26 -6.41
N GLY A 71 20.99 -11.87 -5.55
CA GLY A 71 22.23 -11.22 -5.96
C GLY A 71 22.14 -9.73 -6.26
N GLN A 72 20.97 -9.09 -6.08
CA GLN A 72 20.86 -7.64 -6.23
C GLN A 72 21.32 -6.95 -4.93
N PRO A 73 22.23 -5.96 -5.03
CA PRO A 73 22.72 -5.26 -3.83
C PRO A 73 21.63 -4.56 -3.03
N ASP A 74 20.57 -4.12 -3.71
CA ASP A 74 19.46 -3.38 -3.12
C ASP A 74 18.24 -4.27 -2.87
N ALA A 75 18.42 -5.59 -2.87
CA ALA A 75 17.31 -6.52 -2.68
C ALA A 75 16.71 -6.33 -1.29
N ARG A 76 15.51 -5.77 -1.22
CA ARG A 76 14.74 -5.72 0.01
C ARG A 76 14.12 -7.09 0.27
N PRO A 77 13.97 -7.49 1.54
CA PRO A 77 13.23 -8.72 1.84
C PRO A 77 11.86 -8.69 1.18
N ALA A 78 11.39 -9.82 0.72
CA ALA A 78 10.05 -9.92 0.14
C ALA A 78 9.02 -9.50 1.19
N LEU A 79 8.02 -8.73 0.75
CA LEU A 79 6.93 -8.32 1.62
C LEU A 79 6.04 -9.52 1.95
N THR A 80 5.66 -9.64 3.22
CA THR A 80 4.67 -10.62 3.64
C THR A 80 3.28 -10.22 3.15
N ASP A 81 2.34 -11.17 3.13
CA ASP A 81 0.96 -10.86 2.77
C ASP A 81 0.35 -9.81 3.70
N ALA A 82 0.66 -9.89 5.01
CA ALA A 82 0.22 -8.89 5.97
C ALA A 82 0.77 -7.50 5.65
N GLU A 83 2.05 -7.41 5.31
CA GLU A 83 2.68 -6.14 4.93
C GLU A 83 2.10 -5.57 3.64
N LYS A 84 1.81 -6.41 2.66
CA LYS A 84 1.14 -6.00 1.41
C LYS A 84 -0.24 -5.41 1.69
N GLN A 85 -0.98 -6.02 2.62
CA GLN A 85 -2.29 -5.53 3.00
C GLN A 85 -2.21 -4.16 3.68
N VAL A 86 -1.24 -3.97 4.57
CA VAL A 86 -1.00 -2.66 5.20
C VAL A 86 -0.68 -1.61 4.15
N LEU A 87 0.22 -1.91 3.21
CA LEU A 87 0.56 -0.99 2.13
C LEU A 87 -0.65 -0.64 1.27
N ALA A 88 -1.54 -1.61 1.03
CA ALA A 88 -2.78 -1.34 0.29
C ALA A 88 -3.63 -0.29 0.99
N PHE A 89 -3.75 -0.34 2.31
CA PHE A 89 -4.45 0.69 3.07
C PHE A 89 -3.73 2.03 3.02
N LEU A 90 -2.41 2.03 3.17
CA LEU A 90 -1.61 3.26 3.17
C LEU A 90 -1.64 3.98 1.81
N ARG A 91 -1.96 3.29 0.72
CA ARG A 91 -2.09 3.88 -0.62
C ARG A 91 -3.46 4.49 -0.90
N GLN A 92 -4.41 4.34 0.01
CA GLN A 92 -5.75 4.92 -0.11
C GLN A 92 -5.82 6.20 0.72
N PRO A 93 -6.40 7.31 0.18
CA PRO A 93 -6.39 8.61 0.86
C PRO A 93 -7.01 8.60 2.26
N VAL A 94 -8.19 8.00 2.41
CA VAL A 94 -8.88 8.01 3.71
C VAL A 94 -8.20 7.10 4.73
N PRO A 95 -7.93 5.81 4.43
CA PRO A 95 -7.16 4.98 5.35
C PRO A 95 -5.81 5.57 5.73
N PHE A 96 -5.08 6.15 4.78
CA PHE A 96 -3.80 6.80 5.08
C PHE A 96 -3.96 7.91 6.14
N ARG A 97 -4.96 8.76 5.97
CA ARG A 97 -5.20 9.87 6.92
C ARG A 97 -5.57 9.35 8.30
N VAL A 98 -6.38 8.29 8.36
CA VAL A 98 -6.75 7.66 9.63
C VAL A 98 -5.51 7.10 10.33
N ILE A 99 -4.70 6.35 9.60
CA ILE A 99 -3.47 5.75 10.16
C ILE A 99 -2.51 6.85 10.61
N ALA A 100 -2.30 7.89 9.80
CA ALA A 100 -1.42 9.01 10.15
C ALA A 100 -1.88 9.68 11.44
N TYR A 101 -3.19 9.91 11.59
CA TYR A 101 -3.75 10.49 12.81
C TYR A 101 -3.47 9.60 14.02
N LEU A 102 -3.74 8.30 13.90
CA LEU A 102 -3.55 7.37 15.02
C LEU A 102 -2.06 7.18 15.37
N MET A 103 -1.18 7.25 14.39
CA MET A 103 0.26 7.19 14.66
C MET A 103 0.76 8.43 15.39
N GLU A 104 0.21 9.60 15.07
CA GLU A 104 0.59 10.85 15.72
C GLU A 104 0.03 10.97 17.13
N HIS A 105 -1.21 10.54 17.36
CA HIS A 105 -1.93 10.74 18.62
C HIS A 105 -2.00 9.49 19.50
N GLU A 106 -1.42 8.38 19.05
CA GLU A 106 -1.42 7.06 19.69
C GLU A 106 -2.78 6.37 19.73
N ALA A 107 -3.87 7.12 19.91
CA ALA A 107 -5.24 6.60 19.87
C ALA A 107 -6.19 7.73 19.47
N GLY A 108 -7.38 7.36 19.03
CA GLY A 108 -8.41 8.33 18.70
C GLY A 108 -9.78 7.70 18.63
N THR A 109 -10.80 8.44 19.11
CA THR A 109 -12.19 8.05 18.98
C THR A 109 -12.67 8.33 17.56
N HIS A 110 -13.81 7.73 17.19
CA HIS A 110 -14.46 8.01 15.91
C HIS A 110 -14.66 9.52 15.71
N LYS A 111 -15.12 10.20 16.74
CA LYS A 111 -15.36 11.65 16.69
C LYS A 111 -14.08 12.43 16.45
N GLU A 112 -13.02 12.09 17.17
CA GLU A 112 -11.72 12.76 17.05
C GLU A 112 -11.12 12.55 15.65
N ILE A 113 -11.19 11.33 15.15
CA ILE A 113 -10.70 11.01 13.80
C ILE A 113 -11.51 11.77 12.76
N LEU A 114 -12.83 11.81 12.91
CA LEU A 114 -13.74 12.49 11.96
C LEU A 114 -13.44 13.97 11.84
N GLU A 115 -12.99 14.61 12.90
CA GLU A 115 -12.61 16.02 12.89
C GLU A 115 -11.41 16.30 11.98
N HIS A 116 -10.58 15.28 11.69
CA HIS A 116 -9.36 15.42 10.91
C HIS A 116 -9.43 14.75 9.54
N VAL A 117 -10.51 14.02 9.26
CA VAL A 117 -10.66 13.30 7.98
C VAL A 117 -11.95 13.79 7.31
N PRO A 118 -11.86 14.41 6.13
CA PRO A 118 -13.02 15.07 5.49
C PRO A 118 -13.95 14.07 4.78
N VAL A 119 -14.63 13.23 5.55
CA VAL A 119 -15.59 12.25 5.03
C VAL A 119 -16.82 12.22 5.92
N SER A 120 -17.89 11.56 5.46
CA SER A 120 -19.08 11.37 6.27
C SER A 120 -18.81 10.38 7.40
N PRO A 121 -19.57 10.45 8.50
CA PRO A 121 -19.43 9.47 9.60
C PRO A 121 -19.57 8.03 9.15
N SER A 122 -20.49 7.73 8.24
CA SER A 122 -20.69 6.37 7.72
C SER A 122 -19.51 5.89 6.88
N THR A 123 -18.93 6.78 6.08
CA THR A 123 -17.74 6.46 5.29
C THR A 123 -16.57 6.15 6.20
N LEU A 124 -16.35 6.96 7.25
CA LEU A 124 -15.31 6.69 8.23
C LEU A 124 -15.54 5.34 8.92
N SER A 125 -16.77 5.08 9.37
CA SER A 125 -17.11 3.80 10.03
C SER A 125 -16.79 2.60 9.13
N HIS A 126 -17.07 2.72 7.83
CA HIS A 126 -16.78 1.67 6.85
C HIS A 126 -15.27 1.38 6.79
N HIS A 127 -14.46 2.42 6.69
CA HIS A 127 -13.00 2.26 6.64
C HIS A 127 -12.42 1.73 7.94
N LEU A 128 -12.90 2.23 9.09
CA LEU A 128 -12.44 1.75 10.40
C LEU A 128 -12.74 0.27 10.58
N LYS A 129 -13.95 -0.16 10.23
CA LYS A 129 -14.33 -1.56 10.31
C LYS A 129 -13.43 -2.44 9.44
N LYS A 130 -13.20 -2.02 8.21
CA LYS A 130 -12.38 -2.76 7.26
C LYS A 130 -10.93 -2.91 7.77
N MET A 131 -10.36 -1.84 8.31
CA MET A 131 -9.02 -1.88 8.89
C MET A 131 -8.97 -2.71 10.17
N GLN A 132 -10.03 -2.69 10.97
CA GLN A 132 -10.12 -3.49 12.19
C GLN A 132 -10.22 -4.98 11.86
N VAL A 133 -11.02 -5.35 10.87
CA VAL A 133 -11.14 -6.75 10.43
C VAL A 133 -9.80 -7.26 9.91
N SER A 134 -9.02 -6.43 9.24
CA SER A 134 -7.70 -6.81 8.74
C SER A 134 -6.65 -6.95 9.83
N GLY A 135 -6.91 -6.45 11.03
CA GLY A 135 -5.96 -6.45 12.13
C GLY A 135 -5.01 -5.26 12.15
N LEU A 136 -5.15 -4.31 11.24
CA LEU A 136 -4.29 -3.13 11.17
C LEU A 136 -4.52 -2.19 12.35
N ILE A 137 -5.77 -2.02 12.74
CA ILE A 137 -6.15 -1.24 13.93
C ILE A 137 -7.01 -2.10 14.84
N ASP A 138 -7.13 -1.70 16.10
CA ASP A 138 -7.99 -2.34 17.07
C ASP A 138 -8.50 -1.31 18.08
N ARG A 139 -9.41 -1.72 18.94
CA ARG A 139 -9.84 -0.87 20.05
C ARG A 139 -8.67 -0.61 20.97
N ALA A 140 -8.56 0.64 21.43
CA ALA A 140 -7.54 1.00 22.41
C ALA A 140 -7.75 0.22 23.71
N THR A 141 -6.67 -0.01 24.45
CA THR A 141 -6.69 -0.73 25.72
C THR A 141 -7.69 -0.08 26.70
N GLN A 142 -7.72 1.26 26.69
CA GLN A 142 -8.76 2.02 27.38
C GLN A 142 -9.87 2.33 26.36
N ALA A 143 -11.06 1.76 26.57
CA ALA A 143 -12.16 1.83 25.60
C ALA A 143 -12.54 3.26 25.23
N GLU A 144 -12.46 4.21 26.17
CA GLU A 144 -12.77 5.62 25.93
C GLU A 144 -11.78 6.30 24.98
N ARG A 145 -10.62 5.72 24.72
CA ARG A 145 -9.63 6.28 23.79
C ARG A 145 -9.92 5.93 22.34
N GLY A 146 -10.83 4.98 22.08
CA GLY A 146 -11.28 4.62 20.75
C GLY A 146 -10.43 3.56 20.07
N TYR A 147 -9.71 3.94 19.02
CA TYR A 147 -8.94 3.02 18.18
C TYR A 147 -7.44 3.29 18.30
N GLN A 148 -6.64 2.27 18.03
CA GLN A 148 -5.18 2.38 17.98
C GLN A 148 -4.63 1.47 16.89
N VAL A 149 -3.45 1.80 16.36
CA VAL A 149 -2.73 0.92 15.44
C VAL A 149 -2.21 -0.28 16.22
N THR A 150 -2.45 -1.48 15.71
CA THR A 150 -2.09 -2.72 16.40
C THR A 150 -0.58 -2.87 16.55
N ASN A 151 0.19 -2.57 15.50
CA ASN A 151 1.65 -2.66 15.51
C ASN A 151 2.26 -1.38 14.93
N PRO A 152 2.40 -0.33 15.76
CA PRO A 152 2.90 0.96 15.26
C PRO A 152 4.30 0.89 14.64
N LYS A 153 5.20 0.09 15.20
CA LYS A 153 6.57 -0.02 14.67
C LYS A 153 6.59 -0.58 13.26
N ALA A 154 5.80 -1.62 13.00
CA ALA A 154 5.71 -2.24 11.69
C ALA A 154 5.11 -1.26 10.67
N VAL A 155 4.05 -0.53 11.06
CA VAL A 155 3.40 0.46 10.20
C VAL A 155 4.36 1.61 9.90
N ALA A 156 5.06 2.13 10.90
CA ALA A 156 6.04 3.21 10.71
C ALA A 156 7.12 2.83 9.70
N ARG A 157 7.61 1.60 9.78
CA ARG A 157 8.60 1.08 8.85
C ARG A 157 8.08 1.04 7.42
N LEU A 158 6.83 0.62 7.23
CA LEU A 158 6.21 0.57 5.92
C LEU A 158 5.90 1.97 5.38
N MET A 159 5.55 2.92 6.24
CA MET A 159 5.32 4.30 5.83
C MET A 159 6.59 4.97 5.30
N ALA A 160 7.76 4.52 5.72
CA ALA A 160 9.05 5.02 5.26
C ALA A 160 9.49 4.42 3.92
N THR A 161 8.74 3.46 3.39
CA THR A 161 9.05 2.76 2.13
C THR A 161 8.75 3.60 0.87
#